data_98cf6ba102d40ffee8b82701c2be1c8d
#
_entry.id   98cf6ba102d40ffee8b82701c2be1c8d
#
_cell.length_a   1.000
_cell.length_b   1.000
_cell.length_c   1.000
_cell.angle_alpha   90.00
_cell.angle_beta   90.00
_cell.angle_gamma   90.00
#
_symmetry.space_group_name_H-M   'P 1'
#
loop_
_entity.id
_entity.type
_entity.pdbx_description
1 polymer ?
#
loop_
_entity_poly.entity_id
_entity_poly.type
_entity_poly.pdbx_seq_one_letter_code
_entity_poly.pdbx_strand_id
1 'polypeptide(L)'
;MKDVLRSMAMAFLMFSVVPMPRVEWKKENMRYMLACLPLVGVLIALAQQLWLLLCEVLGFGTLLYATGLTLLPVLLSGGIHLDGFCDTVDALSSHAEPARKREILKDSHAGAFAMIFLAVYFIAAAALCAELPRTRTAVLALGIQQVLARAVGALASVWFPGSTQTGLLAAFRDAAARRSAVVLALWIAACAAGLFALSPAGGIAAVLAAGLCMWYVYRMSRREFGGMSGDLAGFLITISGAAMLLAQIAAERVTAIWF
;
A
#
# COMPACT_ATOMS: atom_id res chain seq x y z
N MET A 1 -19.86 16.96 -7.15
CA MET A 1 -20.25 15.53 -7.10
C MET A 1 -19.76 14.76 -8.32
N LYS A 2 -19.99 15.22 -9.56
CA LYS A 2 -19.51 14.53 -10.79
C LYS A 2 -17.98 14.36 -10.85
N ASP A 3 -17.19 15.35 -10.42
CA ASP A 3 -15.71 15.29 -10.43
C ASP A 3 -15.18 14.26 -9.45
N VAL A 4 -15.79 14.12 -8.26
CA VAL A 4 -15.40 13.10 -7.26
C VAL A 4 -15.64 11.69 -7.80
N LEU A 5 -16.79 11.44 -8.43
CA LEU A 5 -17.11 10.14 -9.02
C LEU A 5 -16.15 9.80 -10.18
N ARG A 6 -15.78 10.79 -11.01
CA ARG A 6 -14.79 10.60 -12.08
C ARG A 6 -13.39 10.33 -11.51
N SER A 7 -12.99 11.08 -10.48
CA SER A 7 -11.71 10.84 -9.80
C SER A 7 -11.65 9.47 -9.13
N MET A 8 -12.77 9.01 -8.55
CA MET A 8 -12.90 7.66 -8.01
C MET A 8 -12.77 6.60 -9.12
N ALA A 9 -13.49 6.74 -10.22
CA ALA A 9 -13.36 5.82 -11.36
C ALA A 9 -11.92 5.80 -11.90
N MET A 10 -11.24 6.94 -11.99
CA MET A 10 -9.83 7.00 -12.38
C MET A 10 -8.92 6.30 -11.38
N ALA A 11 -9.16 6.42 -10.06
CA ALA A 11 -8.39 5.71 -9.05
C ALA A 11 -8.52 4.19 -9.22
N PHE A 12 -9.72 3.69 -9.45
CA PHE A 12 -9.94 2.26 -9.72
C PHE A 12 -9.34 1.81 -11.05
N LEU A 13 -9.47 2.59 -12.12
CA LEU A 13 -8.85 2.30 -13.42
C LEU A 13 -7.33 2.21 -13.36
N MET A 14 -6.70 3.05 -12.50
CA MET A 14 -5.25 3.12 -12.39
C MET A 14 -4.68 2.11 -11.40
N PHE A 15 -5.39 1.83 -10.29
CA PHE A 15 -4.85 1.12 -9.14
C PHE A 15 -5.60 -0.19 -8.83
N SER A 16 -6.47 -0.64 -9.72
CA SER A 16 -7.16 -1.92 -9.56
C SER A 16 -7.50 -2.56 -10.91
N VAL A 17 -7.81 -3.87 -10.86
CA VAL A 17 -8.30 -4.62 -12.03
C VAL A 17 -9.81 -4.48 -12.22
N VAL A 18 -10.50 -3.75 -11.36
CA VAL A 18 -11.96 -3.60 -11.42
C VAL A 18 -12.35 -2.80 -12.66
N PRO A 19 -13.21 -3.33 -13.53
CA PRO A 19 -13.64 -2.62 -14.72
C PRO A 19 -14.48 -1.39 -14.33
N MET A 20 -14.05 -0.24 -14.82
CA MET A 20 -14.73 1.06 -14.60
C MET A 20 -15.02 1.74 -15.94
N PRO A 21 -16.03 2.60 -16.02
CA PRO A 21 -16.25 3.43 -17.19
C PRO A 21 -15.00 4.24 -17.53
N ARG A 22 -14.67 4.31 -18.82
CA ARG A 22 -13.53 5.11 -19.28
C ARG A 22 -13.74 6.58 -18.96
N VAL A 23 -12.76 7.18 -18.30
CA VAL A 23 -12.74 8.59 -17.94
C VAL A 23 -11.58 9.26 -18.65
N GLU A 24 -11.79 10.41 -19.24
CA GLU A 24 -10.73 11.18 -19.91
C GLU A 24 -9.66 11.66 -18.91
N TRP A 25 -8.40 11.57 -19.30
CA TRP A 25 -7.22 12.00 -18.51
C TRP A 25 -7.09 13.54 -18.54
N LYS A 26 -8.00 14.21 -17.83
CA LYS A 26 -8.03 15.66 -17.65
C LYS A 26 -7.70 16.02 -16.21
N LYS A 27 -7.07 17.19 -15.98
CA LYS A 27 -6.69 17.66 -14.62
C LYS A 27 -7.88 17.68 -13.66
N GLU A 28 -9.05 18.06 -14.13
CA GLU A 28 -10.29 18.11 -13.34
C GLU A 28 -10.69 16.72 -12.81
N ASN A 29 -10.52 15.68 -13.64
CA ASN A 29 -10.86 14.30 -13.30
C ASN A 29 -9.78 13.66 -12.37
N MET A 30 -8.53 14.11 -12.46
CA MET A 30 -7.43 13.65 -11.61
C MET A 30 -7.42 14.27 -10.21
N ARG A 31 -8.16 15.36 -10.01
CA ARG A 31 -8.10 16.23 -8.84
C ARG A 31 -8.17 15.52 -7.48
N TYR A 32 -8.99 14.50 -7.37
CA TYR A 32 -9.20 13.73 -6.13
C TYR A 32 -8.76 12.26 -6.26
N MET A 33 -8.09 11.90 -7.36
CA MET A 33 -7.75 10.51 -7.66
C MET A 33 -6.90 9.88 -6.54
N LEU A 34 -5.84 10.57 -6.08
CA LEU A 34 -5.01 10.08 -4.97
C LEU A 34 -5.78 10.03 -3.64
N ALA A 35 -6.72 10.95 -3.40
CA ALA A 35 -7.58 10.90 -2.23
C ALA A 35 -8.59 9.72 -2.24
N CYS A 36 -8.88 9.18 -3.42
CA CYS A 36 -9.71 7.99 -3.62
C CYS A 36 -8.92 6.67 -3.61
N LEU A 37 -7.58 6.69 -3.62
CA LEU A 37 -6.76 5.48 -3.58
C LEU A 37 -7.06 4.58 -2.36
N PRO A 38 -7.34 5.08 -1.15
CA PRO A 38 -7.75 4.25 -0.01
C PRO A 38 -9.00 3.41 -0.27
N LEU A 39 -9.90 3.80 -1.18
CA LEU A 39 -11.09 3.01 -1.55
C LEU A 39 -10.73 1.67 -2.22
N VAL A 40 -9.60 1.61 -2.94
CA VAL A 40 -9.06 0.34 -3.44
C VAL A 40 -8.63 -0.55 -2.26
N GLY A 41 -8.12 0.05 -1.17
CA GLY A 41 -7.86 -0.66 0.08
C GLY A 41 -9.12 -1.22 0.73
N VAL A 42 -10.24 -0.47 0.70
CA VAL A 42 -11.56 -0.95 1.18
C VAL A 42 -12.03 -2.14 0.35
N LEU A 43 -11.91 -2.09 -0.97
CA LEU A 43 -12.23 -3.24 -1.83
C LEU A 43 -11.44 -4.49 -1.44
N ILE A 44 -10.13 -4.35 -1.21
CA ILE A 44 -9.27 -5.45 -0.77
C ILE A 44 -9.69 -5.97 0.61
N ALA A 45 -10.01 -5.08 1.55
CA ALA A 45 -10.49 -5.45 2.88
C ALA A 45 -11.78 -6.28 2.81
N LEU A 46 -12.73 -5.89 1.98
CA LEU A 46 -13.97 -6.63 1.74
C LEU A 46 -13.70 -8.01 1.12
N ALA A 47 -12.79 -8.08 0.15
CA ALA A 47 -12.40 -9.34 -0.47
C ALA A 47 -11.68 -10.29 0.53
N GLN A 48 -10.86 -9.74 1.43
CA GLN A 48 -10.22 -10.53 2.49
C GLN A 48 -11.23 -11.08 3.49
N GLN A 49 -12.27 -10.31 3.86
CA GLN A 49 -13.37 -10.80 4.71
C GLN A 49 -14.19 -11.91 4.01
N LEU A 50 -14.48 -11.73 2.72
CA LEU A 50 -15.16 -12.76 1.93
C LEU A 50 -14.30 -14.03 1.82
N TRP A 51 -12.97 -13.87 1.65
CA TRP A 51 -12.04 -15.00 1.61
C TRP A 51 -12.02 -15.78 2.93
N LEU A 52 -12.00 -15.08 4.07
CA LEU A 52 -12.13 -15.73 5.39
C LEU A 52 -13.41 -16.58 5.47
N LEU A 53 -14.55 -15.99 5.12
CA LEU A 53 -15.83 -16.69 5.11
C LEU A 53 -15.80 -17.94 4.21
N LEU A 54 -15.21 -17.83 3.03
CA LEU A 54 -15.06 -18.94 2.09
C LEU A 54 -14.19 -20.06 2.69
N CYS A 55 -13.08 -19.68 3.33
CA CYS A 55 -12.20 -20.63 4.01
C CYS A 55 -12.89 -21.35 5.18
N GLU A 56 -13.74 -20.65 5.93
CA GLU A 56 -14.52 -21.23 7.02
C GLU A 56 -15.55 -22.23 6.49
N VAL A 57 -16.34 -21.82 5.47
CA VAL A 57 -17.41 -22.66 4.90
C VAL A 57 -16.86 -23.91 4.20
N LEU A 58 -15.74 -23.77 3.47
CA LEU A 58 -15.15 -24.87 2.71
C LEU A 58 -14.11 -25.69 3.49
N GLY A 59 -13.79 -25.30 4.73
CA GLY A 59 -12.83 -26.00 5.57
C GLY A 59 -11.40 -25.95 5.06
N PHE A 60 -11.00 -24.84 4.38
CA PHE A 60 -9.66 -24.71 3.84
C PHE A 60 -8.58 -24.63 4.93
N GLY A 61 -7.43 -25.27 4.69
CA GLY A 61 -6.29 -25.28 5.61
C GLY A 61 -5.57 -23.92 5.69
N THR A 62 -4.65 -23.82 6.68
CA THR A 62 -3.93 -22.56 6.97
C THR A 62 -3.12 -22.06 5.78
N LEU A 63 -2.51 -22.96 5.02
CA LEU A 63 -1.69 -22.57 3.87
C LEU A 63 -2.53 -21.84 2.81
N LEU A 64 -3.68 -22.39 2.45
CA LEU A 64 -4.55 -21.79 1.44
C LEU A 64 -5.16 -20.47 1.94
N TYR A 65 -5.59 -20.43 3.22
CA TYR A 65 -6.07 -19.22 3.88
C TYR A 65 -5.04 -18.09 3.80
N ALA A 66 -3.80 -18.34 4.25
CA ALA A 66 -2.72 -17.35 4.26
C ALA A 66 -2.32 -16.91 2.86
N THR A 67 -2.23 -17.86 1.91
CA THR A 67 -1.94 -17.58 0.51
C THR A 67 -2.99 -16.65 -0.10
N GLY A 68 -4.26 -16.90 0.14
CA GLY A 68 -5.34 -16.03 -0.36
C GLY A 68 -5.27 -14.62 0.22
N LEU A 69 -5.05 -14.46 1.54
CA LEU A 69 -4.88 -13.13 2.15
C LEU A 69 -3.69 -12.37 1.57
N THR A 70 -2.61 -13.08 1.22
CA THR A 70 -1.40 -12.51 0.63
C THR A 70 -1.61 -12.09 -0.83
N LEU A 71 -2.29 -12.92 -1.62
CA LEU A 71 -2.45 -12.69 -3.05
C LEU A 71 -3.57 -11.71 -3.40
N LEU A 72 -4.64 -11.64 -2.60
CA LEU A 72 -5.78 -10.76 -2.88
C LEU A 72 -5.39 -9.30 -3.10
N PRO A 73 -4.50 -8.66 -2.27
CA PRO A 73 -4.05 -7.30 -2.52
C PRO A 73 -3.36 -7.14 -3.88
N VAL A 74 -2.56 -8.11 -4.29
CA VAL A 74 -1.81 -8.09 -5.56
C VAL A 74 -2.74 -8.27 -6.74
N LEU A 75 -3.61 -9.29 -6.69
CA LEU A 75 -4.54 -9.60 -7.77
C LEU A 75 -5.53 -8.46 -8.00
N LEU A 76 -6.08 -7.87 -6.93
CA LEU A 76 -7.06 -6.79 -7.03
C LEU A 76 -6.44 -5.46 -7.44
N SER A 77 -5.18 -5.20 -7.08
CA SER A 77 -4.46 -3.98 -7.53
C SER A 77 -3.79 -4.14 -8.90
N GLY A 78 -3.84 -5.33 -9.51
CA GLY A 78 -3.14 -5.61 -10.76
C GLY A 78 -1.61 -5.59 -10.63
N GLY A 79 -1.09 -5.73 -9.40
CA GLY A 79 0.35 -5.77 -9.14
C GLY A 79 1.07 -4.41 -9.13
N ILE A 80 0.41 -3.29 -9.46
CA ILE A 80 1.06 -1.99 -9.69
C ILE A 80 1.94 -1.51 -8.50
N HIS A 81 1.54 -1.79 -7.27
CA HIS A 81 2.34 -1.38 -6.10
C HIS A 81 3.55 -2.30 -5.91
N LEU A 82 3.39 -3.58 -6.24
CA LEU A 82 4.45 -4.58 -6.16
C LEU A 82 5.48 -4.38 -7.28
N ASP A 83 5.04 -3.92 -8.46
CA ASP A 83 5.91 -3.47 -9.54
C ASP A 83 6.85 -2.36 -9.07
N GLY A 84 6.29 -1.29 -8.49
CA GLY A 84 7.10 -0.22 -7.89
C GLY A 84 8.01 -0.69 -6.75
N PHE A 85 7.62 -1.74 -6.00
CA PHE A 85 8.51 -2.38 -5.03
C PHE A 85 9.70 -3.04 -5.72
N CYS A 86 9.47 -3.82 -6.78
CA CYS A 86 10.51 -4.50 -7.55
C CYS A 86 11.51 -3.50 -8.14
N ASP A 87 11.02 -2.46 -8.81
CA ASP A 87 11.86 -1.44 -9.44
C ASP A 87 12.71 -0.67 -8.42
N THR A 88 12.10 -0.34 -7.28
CA THR A 88 12.81 0.36 -6.19
C THR A 88 13.91 -0.52 -5.59
N VAL A 89 13.64 -1.81 -5.39
CA VAL A 89 14.63 -2.75 -4.83
C VAL A 89 15.78 -2.96 -5.80
N ASP A 90 15.51 -3.14 -7.09
CA ASP A 90 16.58 -3.26 -8.10
C ASP A 90 17.46 -2.01 -8.13
N ALA A 91 16.84 -0.82 -8.15
CA ALA A 91 17.58 0.42 -8.15
C ALA A 91 18.44 0.59 -6.88
N LEU A 92 17.93 0.24 -5.71
CA LEU A 92 18.67 0.32 -4.44
C LEU A 92 19.81 -0.68 -4.41
N SER A 93 19.57 -1.91 -4.86
CA SER A 93 20.54 -3.02 -4.84
C SER A 93 21.67 -2.83 -5.86
N SER A 94 21.49 -1.95 -6.84
CA SER A 94 22.55 -1.62 -7.81
C SER A 94 23.74 -0.90 -7.16
N HIS A 95 23.58 -0.31 -5.97
CA HIS A 95 24.56 0.53 -5.30
C HIS A 95 25.13 1.66 -6.18
N ALA A 96 24.44 2.00 -7.28
CA ALA A 96 24.85 3.02 -8.22
C ALA A 96 24.61 4.44 -7.68
N GLU A 97 25.17 5.44 -8.35
CA GLU A 97 24.89 6.85 -8.08
C GLU A 97 23.40 7.20 -8.31
N PRO A 98 22.86 8.21 -7.62
CA PRO A 98 21.44 8.58 -7.71
C PRO A 98 20.91 8.80 -9.12
N ALA A 99 21.74 9.31 -10.03
CA ALA A 99 21.38 9.51 -11.44
C ALA A 99 21.08 8.15 -12.12
N ARG A 100 21.96 7.18 -11.92
CA ARG A 100 21.82 5.83 -12.50
C ARG A 100 20.65 5.05 -11.88
N LYS A 101 20.41 5.21 -10.57
CA LYS A 101 19.22 4.61 -9.91
C LYS A 101 17.91 5.11 -10.52
N ARG A 102 17.83 6.40 -10.89
CA ARG A 102 16.64 6.94 -11.58
C ARG A 102 16.48 6.40 -13.01
N GLU A 103 17.56 6.00 -13.66
CA GLU A 103 17.49 5.33 -14.97
C GLU A 103 16.98 3.89 -14.80
N ILE A 104 17.45 3.16 -13.78
CA ILE A 104 16.99 1.81 -13.47
C ILE A 104 15.48 1.82 -13.17
N LEU A 105 14.95 2.78 -12.41
CA LEU A 105 13.51 2.91 -12.18
C LEU A 105 12.67 3.11 -13.45
N LYS A 106 13.28 3.46 -14.58
CA LYS A 106 12.59 3.63 -15.88
C LYS A 106 12.79 2.46 -16.81
N ASP A 107 13.64 1.51 -16.44
CA ASP A 107 13.90 0.31 -17.22
C ASP A 107 12.73 -0.66 -17.02
N SER A 108 12.15 -1.13 -18.10
CA SER A 108 11.04 -2.10 -18.07
C SER A 108 11.50 -3.54 -17.80
N HIS A 109 12.80 -3.78 -17.66
CA HIS A 109 13.34 -5.11 -17.40
C HIS A 109 13.53 -5.30 -15.90
N ALA A 110 12.92 -6.35 -15.35
CA ALA A 110 13.14 -6.74 -13.96
C ALA A 110 14.54 -7.33 -13.78
N GLY A 111 15.31 -6.80 -12.85
CA GLY A 111 16.62 -7.33 -12.51
C GLY A 111 16.57 -8.53 -11.55
N ALA A 112 17.71 -9.11 -11.29
CA ALA A 112 17.82 -10.28 -10.41
C ALA A 112 17.40 -9.99 -8.97
N PHE A 113 17.69 -8.80 -8.47
CA PHE A 113 17.33 -8.41 -7.10
C PHE A 113 15.83 -8.22 -6.94
N ALA A 114 15.11 -7.67 -7.94
CA ALA A 114 13.65 -7.63 -7.95
C ALA A 114 13.06 -9.02 -7.74
N MET A 115 13.55 -10.02 -8.48
CA MET A 115 13.07 -11.41 -8.40
C MET A 115 13.34 -12.04 -7.02
N ILE A 116 14.55 -11.83 -6.48
CA ILE A 116 14.93 -12.36 -5.16
C ILE A 116 14.05 -11.75 -4.06
N PHE A 117 13.93 -10.42 -4.02
CA PHE A 117 13.17 -9.73 -2.98
C PHE A 117 11.66 -9.89 -3.15
N LEU A 118 11.17 -10.10 -4.36
CA LEU A 118 9.78 -10.47 -4.62
C LEU A 118 9.45 -11.83 -3.99
N ALA A 119 10.34 -12.83 -4.16
CA ALA A 119 10.18 -14.13 -3.52
C ALA A 119 10.22 -14.02 -1.99
N VAL A 120 11.19 -13.25 -1.44
CA VAL A 120 11.29 -12.98 0.01
C VAL A 120 10.02 -12.31 0.52
N TYR A 121 9.49 -11.31 -0.19
CA TYR A 121 8.25 -10.62 0.16
C TYR A 121 7.08 -11.60 0.24
N PHE A 122 6.86 -12.45 -0.78
CA PHE A 122 5.73 -13.38 -0.77
C PHE A 122 5.83 -14.42 0.32
N ILE A 123 7.04 -14.96 0.56
CA ILE A 123 7.27 -15.93 1.64
C ILE A 123 6.98 -15.28 3.00
N ALA A 124 7.54 -14.09 3.24
CA ALA A 124 7.33 -13.37 4.50
C ALA A 124 5.87 -12.97 4.70
N ALA A 125 5.21 -12.42 3.68
CA ALA A 125 3.81 -12.02 3.76
C ALA A 125 2.88 -13.21 3.99
N ALA A 126 3.13 -14.36 3.34
CA ALA A 126 2.35 -15.58 3.56
C ALA A 126 2.56 -16.13 4.97
N ALA A 127 3.79 -16.12 5.48
CA ALA A 127 4.10 -16.52 6.84
C ALA A 127 3.39 -15.63 7.87
N LEU A 128 3.43 -14.29 7.69
CA LEU A 128 2.72 -13.36 8.55
C LEU A 128 1.20 -13.57 8.51
N CYS A 129 0.63 -13.79 7.32
CA CYS A 129 -0.80 -14.10 7.19
C CYS A 129 -1.18 -15.45 7.84
N ALA A 130 -0.25 -16.42 7.90
CA ALA A 130 -0.47 -17.70 8.56
C ALA A 130 -0.50 -17.56 10.09
N GLU A 131 0.24 -16.59 10.65
CA GLU A 131 0.23 -16.26 12.08
C GLU A 131 -1.03 -15.48 12.53
N LEU A 132 -1.77 -14.91 11.57
CA LEU A 132 -2.96 -14.13 11.86
C LEU A 132 -4.11 -15.05 12.30
N PRO A 133 -4.76 -14.79 13.46
CA PRO A 133 -5.91 -15.55 13.90
C PRO A 133 -7.03 -15.56 12.85
N ARG A 134 -7.69 -16.71 12.67
CA ARG A 134 -8.82 -16.84 11.75
C ARG A 134 -10.10 -16.28 12.38
N THR A 135 -10.08 -14.98 12.65
CA THR A 135 -11.22 -14.25 13.21
C THR A 135 -11.57 -13.07 12.33
N ARG A 136 -12.85 -12.70 12.34
CA ARG A 136 -13.32 -11.53 11.58
C ARG A 136 -12.61 -10.26 12.00
N THR A 137 -12.32 -10.11 13.29
CA THR A 137 -11.61 -8.94 13.85
C THR A 137 -10.17 -8.85 13.37
N ALA A 138 -9.43 -9.97 13.35
CA ALA A 138 -8.05 -10.00 12.87
C ALA A 138 -7.95 -9.69 11.37
N VAL A 139 -8.83 -10.30 10.56
CA VAL A 139 -8.87 -10.00 9.10
C VAL A 139 -9.40 -8.59 8.84
N LEU A 140 -10.29 -8.04 9.70
CA LEU A 140 -10.70 -6.65 9.60
C LEU A 140 -9.54 -5.69 9.88
N ALA A 141 -8.72 -5.97 10.89
CA ALA A 141 -7.51 -5.20 11.18
C ALA A 141 -6.54 -5.22 9.99
N LEU A 142 -6.29 -6.40 9.39
CA LEU A 142 -5.50 -6.52 8.15
C LEU A 142 -6.12 -5.68 7.01
N GLY A 143 -7.43 -5.72 6.84
CA GLY A 143 -8.15 -4.92 5.85
C GLY A 143 -7.98 -3.41 6.07
N ILE A 144 -8.08 -2.93 7.32
CA ILE A 144 -7.83 -1.52 7.67
C ILE A 144 -6.37 -1.15 7.36
N GLN A 145 -5.41 -2.04 7.56
CA GLN A 145 -4.01 -1.81 7.16
C GLN A 145 -3.86 -1.65 5.65
N GLN A 146 -4.65 -2.38 4.81
CA GLN A 146 -4.66 -2.17 3.36
C GLN A 146 -5.13 -0.75 2.99
N VAL A 147 -6.12 -0.22 3.71
CA VAL A 147 -6.60 1.16 3.53
C VAL A 147 -5.53 2.15 3.98
N LEU A 148 -4.95 1.93 5.16
CA LEU A 148 -3.93 2.80 5.75
C LEU A 148 -2.67 2.88 4.87
N ALA A 149 -2.15 1.76 4.38
CA ALA A 149 -0.99 1.73 3.50
C ALA A 149 -1.20 2.61 2.25
N ARG A 150 -2.39 2.53 1.63
CA ARG A 150 -2.73 3.33 0.46
C ARG A 150 -2.93 4.81 0.79
N ALA A 151 -3.50 5.11 1.94
CA ALA A 151 -3.62 6.49 2.43
C ALA A 151 -2.25 7.12 2.67
N VAL A 152 -1.33 6.40 3.30
CA VAL A 152 0.06 6.84 3.55
C VAL A 152 0.84 7.00 2.24
N GLY A 153 0.76 6.04 1.31
CA GLY A 153 1.39 6.13 -0.01
C GLY A 153 0.86 7.31 -0.83
N ALA A 154 -0.46 7.52 -0.84
CA ALA A 154 -1.09 8.66 -1.50
C ALA A 154 -0.68 9.99 -0.86
N LEU A 155 -0.65 10.07 0.47
CA LEU A 155 -0.21 11.27 1.19
C LEU A 155 1.25 11.59 0.89
N ALA A 156 2.15 10.60 0.90
CA ALA A 156 3.55 10.76 0.52
C ALA A 156 3.69 11.28 -0.91
N SER A 157 2.88 10.77 -1.85
CA SER A 157 2.86 11.21 -3.25
C SER A 157 2.47 12.68 -3.42
N VAL A 158 1.57 13.19 -2.57
CA VAL A 158 1.13 14.59 -2.59
C VAL A 158 2.09 15.51 -1.85
N TRP A 159 2.66 15.06 -0.73
CA TRP A 159 3.35 15.91 0.22
C TRP A 159 4.87 15.93 0.05
N PHE A 160 5.49 14.81 -0.38
CA PHE A 160 6.94 14.77 -0.55
C PHE A 160 7.38 15.47 -1.84
N PRO A 161 8.57 16.11 -1.84
CA PRO A 161 9.14 16.65 -3.07
C PRO A 161 9.28 15.55 -4.13
N GLY A 162 8.83 15.82 -5.36
CA GLY A 162 8.95 14.87 -6.47
C GLY A 162 10.37 14.80 -7.02
N SER A 163 10.75 13.64 -7.54
CA SER A 163 12.04 13.42 -8.21
C SER A 163 12.12 14.11 -9.57
N THR A 164 10.97 14.36 -10.21
CA THR A 164 10.85 15.03 -11.50
C THR A 164 9.69 16.02 -11.51
N GLN A 165 9.76 17.02 -12.39
CA GLN A 165 8.65 17.95 -12.67
C GLN A 165 7.74 17.45 -13.79
N THR A 166 8.07 16.34 -14.43
CA THR A 166 7.34 15.72 -15.53
C THR A 166 6.97 14.29 -15.17
N GLY A 167 6.01 13.71 -15.90
CA GLY A 167 5.56 12.35 -15.68
C GLY A 167 4.24 12.26 -14.92
N LEU A 168 3.77 11.02 -14.74
CA LEU A 168 2.42 10.74 -14.25
C LEU A 168 2.20 11.24 -12.82
N LEU A 169 3.15 11.00 -11.91
CA LEU A 169 3.03 11.47 -10.52
C LEU A 169 3.06 13.00 -10.42
N ALA A 170 3.89 13.67 -11.24
CA ALA A 170 3.89 15.12 -11.31
C ALA A 170 2.53 15.67 -11.75
N ALA A 171 1.94 15.07 -12.80
CA ALA A 171 0.59 15.42 -13.24
C ALA A 171 -0.49 15.22 -12.15
N PHE A 172 -0.39 14.14 -11.36
CA PHE A 172 -1.30 13.89 -10.24
C PHE A 172 -1.13 14.91 -9.11
N ARG A 173 0.11 15.28 -8.79
CA ARG A 173 0.41 16.31 -7.78
C ARG A 173 -0.10 17.69 -8.21
N ASP A 174 0.14 18.06 -9.46
CA ASP A 174 -0.31 19.35 -10.02
C ASP A 174 -1.83 19.44 -10.10
N ALA A 175 -2.50 18.31 -10.32
CA ALA A 175 -3.96 18.21 -10.32
C ALA A 175 -4.55 18.14 -8.91
N ALA A 176 -3.78 17.64 -7.92
CA ALA A 176 -4.27 17.38 -6.57
C ALA A 176 -4.71 18.67 -5.88
N ALA A 177 -5.94 18.69 -5.38
CA ALA A 177 -6.43 19.80 -4.57
C ALA A 177 -5.75 19.80 -3.19
N ARG A 178 -5.57 20.98 -2.59
CA ARG A 178 -5.14 21.09 -1.17
C ARG A 178 -5.99 20.24 -0.23
N ARG A 179 -7.27 20.08 -0.54
CA ARG A 179 -8.21 19.24 0.20
C ARG A 179 -7.88 17.75 0.14
N SER A 180 -7.15 17.28 -0.88
CA SER A 180 -6.74 15.87 -0.98
C SER A 180 -5.86 15.44 0.20
N ALA A 181 -4.93 16.29 0.65
CA ALA A 181 -4.11 16.00 1.82
C ALA A 181 -4.95 15.91 3.11
N VAL A 182 -5.95 16.78 3.26
CA VAL A 182 -6.87 16.75 4.41
C VAL A 182 -7.70 15.46 4.39
N VAL A 183 -8.25 15.07 3.25
CA VAL A 183 -9.02 13.82 3.10
C VAL A 183 -8.14 12.60 3.44
N LEU A 184 -6.89 12.59 2.96
CA LEU A 184 -5.95 11.51 3.26
C LEU A 184 -5.58 11.47 4.76
N ALA A 185 -5.41 12.62 5.41
CA ALA A 185 -5.20 12.70 6.85
C ALA A 185 -6.42 12.16 7.64
N LEU A 186 -7.63 12.44 7.17
CA LEU A 186 -8.86 11.88 7.77
C LEU A 186 -8.94 10.35 7.58
N TRP A 187 -8.55 9.83 6.40
CA TRP A 187 -8.43 8.38 6.19
C TRP A 187 -7.45 7.74 7.17
N ILE A 188 -6.26 8.34 7.34
CA ILE A 188 -5.23 7.86 8.27
C ILE A 188 -5.76 7.88 9.71
N ALA A 189 -6.39 8.97 10.13
CA ALA A 189 -6.96 9.09 11.47
C ALA A 189 -8.08 8.07 11.73
N ALA A 190 -8.97 7.86 10.75
CA ALA A 190 -10.04 6.86 10.85
C ALA A 190 -9.48 5.43 10.92
N CYS A 191 -8.47 5.10 10.11
CA CYS A 191 -7.79 3.80 10.16
C CYS A 191 -7.07 3.60 11.51
N ALA A 192 -6.36 4.61 12.01
CA ALA A 192 -5.69 4.55 13.31
C ALA A 192 -6.68 4.32 14.46
N ALA A 193 -7.81 5.04 14.46
CA ALA A 193 -8.87 4.85 15.44
C ALA A 193 -9.50 3.45 15.35
N GLY A 194 -9.75 2.96 14.13
CA GLY A 194 -10.27 1.61 13.91
C GLY A 194 -9.32 0.52 14.39
N LEU A 195 -8.04 0.62 14.07
CA LEU A 195 -7.02 -0.34 14.54
C LEU A 195 -6.87 -0.31 16.06
N PHE A 196 -6.86 0.88 16.65
CA PHE A 196 -6.81 1.03 18.11
C PHE A 196 -8.04 0.41 18.80
N ALA A 197 -9.22 0.58 18.23
CA ALA A 197 -10.47 0.01 18.78
C ALA A 197 -10.50 -1.52 18.71
N LEU A 198 -9.89 -2.12 17.67
CA LEU A 198 -9.83 -3.57 17.51
C LEU A 198 -8.74 -4.21 18.38
N SER A 199 -7.59 -3.59 18.49
CA SER A 199 -6.43 -4.06 19.26
C SER A 199 -5.59 -2.85 19.67
N PRO A 200 -5.69 -2.34 20.91
CA PRO A 200 -4.94 -1.13 21.31
C PRO A 200 -3.43 -1.27 21.11
N ALA A 201 -2.82 -2.36 21.58
CA ALA A 201 -1.38 -2.58 21.44
C ALA A 201 -0.99 -2.83 19.98
N GLY A 202 -1.69 -3.73 19.30
CA GLY A 202 -1.46 -4.05 17.90
C GLY A 202 -1.72 -2.87 16.98
N GLY A 203 -2.78 -2.10 17.23
CA GLY A 203 -3.14 -0.92 16.45
C GLY A 203 -2.11 0.21 16.57
N ILE A 204 -1.63 0.50 17.79
CA ILE A 204 -0.55 1.48 18.00
C ILE A 204 0.72 1.03 17.27
N ALA A 205 1.12 -0.24 17.42
CA ALA A 205 2.30 -0.78 16.77
C ALA A 205 2.21 -0.69 15.24
N ALA A 206 1.06 -1.02 14.65
CA ALA A 206 0.83 -0.93 13.21
C ALA A 206 0.93 0.53 12.71
N VAL A 207 0.31 1.48 13.40
CA VAL A 207 0.37 2.91 13.02
C VAL A 207 1.79 3.45 13.13
N LEU A 208 2.53 3.09 14.17
CA LEU A 208 3.94 3.46 14.32
C LEU A 208 4.80 2.86 13.21
N ALA A 209 4.58 1.59 12.84
CA ALA A 209 5.29 0.95 11.73
C ALA A 209 5.02 1.67 10.39
N ALA A 210 3.78 2.05 10.11
CA ALA A 210 3.44 2.85 8.93
C ALA A 210 4.15 4.21 8.92
N GLY A 211 4.19 4.89 10.06
CA GLY A 211 4.92 6.16 10.24
C GLY A 211 6.43 6.01 10.01
N LEU A 212 7.03 4.94 10.54
CA LEU A 212 8.46 4.63 10.35
C LEU A 212 8.77 4.32 8.87
N CYS A 213 7.93 3.54 8.19
CA CYS A 213 8.07 3.29 6.75
C CYS A 213 7.98 4.59 5.95
N MET A 214 7.01 5.46 6.26
CA MET A 214 6.87 6.76 5.62
C MET A 214 8.10 7.64 5.83
N TRP A 215 8.62 7.71 7.05
CA TRP A 215 9.83 8.44 7.37
C TRP A 215 11.06 7.87 6.65
N TYR A 216 11.21 6.54 6.63
CA TYR A 216 12.28 5.86 5.90
C TYR A 216 12.25 6.22 4.41
N VAL A 217 11.08 6.08 3.77
CA VAL A 217 10.94 6.37 2.34
C VAL A 217 11.14 7.86 2.06
N TYR A 218 10.71 8.76 2.95
CA TYR A 218 11.02 10.18 2.82
C TYR A 218 12.53 10.45 2.76
N ARG A 219 13.28 9.86 3.69
CA ARG A 219 14.75 10.02 3.73
C ARG A 219 15.42 9.39 2.52
N MET A 220 15.05 8.18 2.21
CA MET A 220 15.59 7.37 1.12
C MET A 220 15.28 8.01 -0.25
N SER A 221 14.06 8.43 -0.50
CA SER A 221 13.67 9.06 -1.76
C SER A 221 14.49 10.31 -2.07
N ARG A 222 14.75 11.14 -1.07
CA ARG A 222 15.57 12.36 -1.25
C ARG A 222 17.03 12.06 -1.49
N ARG A 223 17.58 11.10 -0.76
CA ARG A 223 19.01 10.77 -0.82
C ARG A 223 19.36 9.99 -2.09
N GLU A 224 18.57 8.98 -2.44
CA GLU A 224 18.91 8.00 -3.47
C GLU A 224 18.26 8.33 -4.83
N PHE A 225 17.15 9.07 -4.84
CA PHE A 225 16.35 9.31 -6.06
C PHE A 225 16.10 10.80 -6.35
N GLY A 226 16.48 11.69 -5.44
CA GLY A 226 16.23 13.13 -5.57
C GLY A 226 14.78 13.54 -5.32
N GLY A 227 13.92 12.63 -4.86
CA GLY A 227 12.52 12.88 -4.51
C GLY A 227 11.60 11.69 -4.77
N MET A 228 10.30 11.89 -4.62
CA MET A 228 9.25 10.86 -4.72
C MET A 228 8.90 10.55 -6.17
N SER A 229 8.70 9.27 -6.49
CA SER A 229 8.16 8.74 -7.76
C SER A 229 6.94 7.87 -7.51
N GLY A 230 6.26 7.41 -8.58
CA GLY A 230 5.17 6.44 -8.49
C GLY A 230 5.63 5.11 -7.92
N ASP A 231 6.81 4.64 -8.34
CA ASP A 231 7.41 3.37 -7.92
C ASP A 231 7.75 3.41 -6.43
N LEU A 232 8.30 4.53 -5.94
CA LEU A 232 8.53 4.74 -4.51
C LEU A 232 7.25 4.79 -3.69
N ALA A 233 6.13 5.24 -4.27
CA ALA A 233 4.83 5.15 -3.62
C ALA A 233 4.34 3.70 -3.54
N GLY A 234 4.50 2.92 -4.61
CA GLY A 234 4.21 1.49 -4.63
C GLY A 234 5.08 0.73 -3.63
N PHE A 235 6.38 1.03 -3.59
CA PHE A 235 7.31 0.51 -2.59
C PHE A 235 6.84 0.81 -1.16
N LEU A 236 6.49 2.08 -0.86
CA LEU A 236 5.99 2.47 0.46
C LEU A 236 4.73 1.70 0.85
N ILE A 237 3.75 1.57 -0.05
CA ILE A 237 2.51 0.82 0.19
C ILE A 237 2.84 -0.64 0.52
N THR A 238 3.73 -1.26 -0.25
CA THR A 238 4.10 -2.68 -0.10
C THR A 238 4.82 -2.95 1.22
N ILE A 239 5.86 -2.18 1.54
CA ILE A 239 6.61 -2.40 2.79
C ILE A 239 5.80 -2.02 4.03
N SER A 240 4.95 -0.99 3.94
CA SER A 240 4.08 -0.58 5.05
C SER A 240 3.08 -1.69 5.39
N GLY A 241 2.50 -2.36 4.39
CA GLY A 241 1.57 -3.47 4.63
C GLY A 241 2.22 -4.61 5.43
N ALA A 242 3.40 -5.06 5.00
CA ALA A 242 4.13 -6.12 5.69
C ALA A 242 4.62 -5.68 7.10
N ALA A 243 5.13 -4.46 7.22
CA ALA A 243 5.63 -3.93 8.49
C ALA A 243 4.52 -3.73 9.52
N MET A 244 3.35 -3.23 9.11
CA MET A 244 2.18 -3.08 9.98
C MET A 244 1.70 -4.42 10.51
N LEU A 245 1.60 -5.43 9.64
CA LEU A 245 1.15 -6.76 10.03
C LEU A 245 2.13 -7.41 11.01
N LEU A 246 3.44 -7.34 10.72
CA LEU A 246 4.48 -7.84 11.63
C LEU A 246 4.42 -7.14 13.00
N ALA A 247 4.32 -5.81 13.01
CA ALA A 247 4.29 -5.02 14.24
C ALA A 247 3.04 -5.33 15.08
N GLN A 248 1.88 -5.48 14.43
CA GLN A 248 0.64 -5.88 15.11
C GLN A 248 0.79 -7.24 15.77
N ILE A 249 1.21 -8.27 15.01
CA ILE A 249 1.38 -9.64 15.53
C ILE A 249 2.36 -9.65 16.70
N ALA A 250 3.50 -8.98 16.55
CA ALA A 250 4.51 -8.90 17.61
C ALA A 250 3.97 -8.25 18.89
N ALA A 251 3.26 -7.12 18.76
CA ALA A 251 2.67 -6.43 19.91
C ALA A 251 1.60 -7.25 20.60
N GLU A 252 0.74 -7.93 19.84
CA GLU A 252 -0.31 -8.81 20.39
C GLU A 252 0.30 -10.03 21.12
N ARG A 253 1.36 -10.64 20.58
CA ARG A 253 2.09 -11.74 21.24
C ARG A 253 2.75 -11.28 22.54
N VAL A 254 3.42 -10.12 22.50
CA VAL A 254 4.04 -9.55 23.73
C VAL A 254 2.98 -9.28 24.79
N THR A 255 1.86 -8.66 24.42
CA THR A 255 0.77 -8.38 25.35
C THR A 255 0.20 -9.68 25.95
N ALA A 256 0.02 -10.74 25.17
CA ALA A 256 -0.48 -12.02 25.65
C ALA A 256 0.49 -12.79 26.59
N ILE A 257 1.77 -12.42 26.60
CA ILE A 257 2.77 -13.00 27.54
C ILE A 257 2.71 -12.30 28.90
N TRP A 258 2.40 -11.00 28.93
CA TRP A 258 2.53 -10.17 30.12
C TRP A 258 1.18 -9.85 30.81
N PHE A 259 0.09 -10.08 30.13
CA PHE A 259 -1.28 -9.82 30.62
C PHE A 259 -2.22 -10.97 30.27
#